data_5900f74617f0263154a17a5021cd3517
#
_entry.id   5900f74617f0263154a17a5021cd3517
#
_cell.length_a   1.000
_cell.length_b   1.000
_cell.length_c   1.000
_cell.angle_alpha   90.00
_cell.angle_beta   90.00
_cell.angle_gamma   90.00
#
_symmetry.space_group_name_H-M   'P 1'
#
loop_
_entity.id
_entity.type
_entity.pdbx_description
1 polymer ?
#
loop_
_entity_poly.entity_id
_entity_poly.type
_entity_poly.pdbx_seq_one_letter_code
_entity_poly.pdbx_strand_id
1 'polypeptide(L)'
;PGDLDVRAIWRVLLRKKRLIIIPTLLAFALSLLIVNLITPRYKSEARILIDGRENVFLRPTGERNDERSALDPEAVASQVQLVLSRDLARKVIEENKLAENPEFDPVLDGVSPIKSLLALFGIGRDPLRMTPEERVLDAYFNRLTAYAVDKSRVIVIEFQSYDPELAARVAN
;
A
#
# COMPACT_ATOMS: atom_id res chain seq x y z
N PRO A 1 50.67 -17.30 -17.39
CA PRO A 1 49.40 -17.26 -16.73
C PRO A 1 49.46 -16.18 -15.69
N GLY A 2 48.73 -15.06 -15.94
CA GLY A 2 48.86 -13.75 -15.35
C GLY A 2 48.62 -13.69 -13.85
N ASP A 3 49.71 -13.54 -13.12
CA ASP A 3 49.62 -13.05 -11.75
C ASP A 3 49.06 -11.60 -11.82
N LEU A 4 47.84 -11.42 -11.32
CA LEU A 4 47.25 -10.10 -11.15
C LEU A 4 48.11 -9.35 -10.13
N ASP A 5 49.04 -8.51 -10.65
CA ASP A 5 49.91 -7.72 -9.79
C ASP A 5 49.08 -6.65 -9.06
N VAL A 6 48.58 -7.08 -7.85
CA VAL A 6 47.76 -6.26 -6.96
C VAL A 6 48.42 -4.90 -6.67
N ARG A 7 49.76 -4.88 -6.66
CA ARG A 7 50.55 -3.63 -6.48
C ARG A 7 50.46 -2.71 -7.67
N ALA A 8 50.37 -3.27 -8.88
CA ALA A 8 50.18 -2.46 -10.11
C ALA A 8 48.78 -1.85 -10.14
N ILE A 9 47.75 -2.64 -9.80
CA ILE A 9 46.37 -2.17 -9.70
C ILE A 9 46.22 -1.05 -8.65
N TRP A 10 46.87 -1.22 -7.48
CA TRP A 10 46.85 -0.22 -6.41
C TRP A 10 47.50 1.11 -6.85
N ARG A 11 48.62 1.05 -7.56
CA ARG A 11 49.28 2.24 -8.08
C ARG A 11 48.45 2.97 -9.15
N VAL A 12 47.76 2.25 -10.01
CA VAL A 12 46.84 2.84 -11.01
C VAL A 12 45.64 3.48 -10.37
N LEU A 13 45.05 2.83 -9.32
CA LEU A 13 43.95 3.38 -8.54
C LEU A 13 44.33 4.69 -7.86
N LEU A 14 45.48 4.73 -7.21
CA LEU A 14 45.98 5.95 -6.57
C LEU A 14 46.28 7.07 -7.54
N ARG A 15 46.76 6.74 -8.74
CA ARG A 15 47.08 7.73 -9.78
C ARG A 15 45.83 8.34 -10.41
N LYS A 16 44.73 7.57 -10.48
CA LYS A 16 43.44 8.02 -11.02
C LYS A 16 42.37 8.24 -9.94
N LYS A 17 42.78 8.46 -8.68
CA LYS A 17 41.89 8.63 -7.54
C LYS A 17 40.76 9.64 -7.75
N ARG A 18 41.04 10.78 -8.44
CA ARG A 18 40.01 11.79 -8.72
C ARG A 18 38.91 11.25 -9.64
N LEU A 19 39.27 10.42 -10.59
CA LEU A 19 38.35 9.86 -11.59
C LEU A 19 37.40 8.79 -10.94
N ILE A 20 37.81 8.22 -9.82
CA ILE A 20 37.02 7.26 -9.05
C ILE A 20 36.24 7.97 -7.95
N ILE A 21 36.92 8.85 -7.20
CA ILE A 21 36.32 9.53 -6.04
C ILE A 21 35.19 10.47 -6.47
N ILE A 22 35.34 11.22 -7.57
CA ILE A 22 34.32 12.18 -8.00
C ILE A 22 32.99 11.50 -8.36
N PRO A 23 32.92 10.46 -9.22
CA PRO A 23 31.66 9.80 -9.52
C PRO A 23 31.07 9.05 -8.33
N THR A 24 31.94 8.47 -7.47
CA THR A 24 31.47 7.81 -6.25
C THR A 24 30.83 8.80 -5.27
N LEU A 25 31.45 9.96 -5.09
CA LEU A 25 30.95 11.01 -4.21
C LEU A 25 29.67 11.65 -4.78
N LEU A 26 29.59 11.80 -6.10
CA LEU A 26 28.40 12.26 -6.80
C LEU A 26 27.25 11.25 -6.65
N ALA A 27 27.51 9.96 -6.86
CA ALA A 27 26.53 8.90 -6.70
C ALA A 27 26.03 8.81 -5.24
N PHE A 28 26.92 8.97 -4.28
CA PHE A 28 26.58 9.00 -2.84
C PHE A 28 25.70 10.20 -2.50
N ALA A 29 26.08 11.40 -2.97
CA ALA A 29 25.27 12.60 -2.74
C ALA A 29 23.89 12.50 -3.40
N LEU A 30 23.82 11.94 -4.61
CA LEU A 30 22.56 11.69 -5.32
C LEU A 30 21.69 10.67 -4.57
N SER A 31 22.29 9.61 -4.07
CA SER A 31 21.60 8.61 -3.25
C SER A 31 21.03 9.20 -1.97
N LEU A 32 21.80 10.01 -1.25
CA LEU A 32 21.31 10.72 -0.07
C LEU A 32 20.15 11.67 -0.40
N LEU A 33 20.24 12.38 -1.50
CA LEU A 33 19.18 13.28 -1.96
C LEU A 33 17.91 12.50 -2.26
N ILE A 34 17.98 11.37 -2.97
CA ILE A 34 16.85 10.52 -3.29
C ILE A 34 16.21 9.97 -2.02
N VAL A 35 17.01 9.45 -1.07
CA VAL A 35 16.49 8.90 0.19
C VAL A 35 15.76 9.97 1.01
N ASN A 36 16.26 11.20 1.04
CA ASN A 36 15.60 12.30 1.74
C ASN A 36 14.30 12.80 1.05
N LEU A 37 14.16 12.56 -0.25
CA LEU A 37 12.95 12.92 -1.01
C LEU A 37 11.83 11.88 -0.90
N ILE A 38 12.15 10.66 -0.45
CA ILE A 38 11.15 9.60 -0.27
C ILE A 38 10.41 9.83 1.04
N THR A 39 9.13 10.15 0.94
CA THR A 39 8.25 10.28 2.11
C THR A 39 7.99 8.90 2.73
N PRO A 40 8.23 8.70 4.03
CA PRO A 40 7.94 7.43 4.68
C PRO A 40 6.43 7.16 4.66
N ARG A 41 6.06 5.90 4.45
CA ARG A 41 4.68 5.44 4.54
C ARG A 41 4.52 4.55 5.76
N TYR A 42 3.50 4.83 6.54
CA TYR A 42 3.13 4.06 7.71
C TYR A 42 2.00 3.10 7.33
N LYS A 43 2.11 1.86 7.78
CA LYS A 43 1.11 0.82 7.57
C LYS A 43 0.47 0.51 8.91
N SER A 44 -0.84 0.60 8.97
CA SER A 44 -1.63 0.13 10.10
C SER A 44 -2.37 -1.15 9.71
N GLU A 45 -2.51 -2.05 10.66
CA GLU A 45 -3.16 -3.34 10.50
C GLU A 45 -4.24 -3.51 11.56
N ALA A 46 -5.46 -3.77 11.14
CA ALA A 46 -6.55 -4.19 12.01
C ALA A 46 -6.94 -5.63 11.70
N ARG A 47 -7.34 -6.38 12.72
CA ARG A 47 -7.78 -7.78 12.61
C ARG A 47 -9.18 -7.93 13.13
N ILE A 48 -10.08 -8.41 12.30
CA ILE A 48 -11.48 -8.66 12.65
C ILE A 48 -11.71 -10.17 12.70
N LEU A 49 -12.17 -10.65 13.84
CA LEU A 49 -12.62 -12.03 13.99
C LEU A 49 -14.11 -12.10 13.63
N ILE A 50 -14.45 -12.91 12.64
CA ILE A 50 -15.85 -13.18 12.30
C ILE A 50 -16.37 -14.26 13.24
N ASP A 51 -17.20 -13.84 14.20
CA ASP A 51 -17.90 -14.78 15.09
C ASP A 51 -19.16 -15.31 14.37
N GLY A 52 -19.05 -16.48 13.82
CA GLY A 52 -20.17 -17.19 13.19
C GLY A 52 -21.14 -17.74 14.24
N ARG A 53 -21.74 -16.88 15.07
CA ARG A 53 -22.87 -17.28 15.91
C ARG A 53 -24.09 -17.49 15.02
N GLU A 54 -24.23 -18.69 14.47
CA GLU A 54 -25.55 -19.14 13.99
C GLU A 54 -26.52 -19.11 15.18
N ASN A 55 -27.69 -18.47 14.98
CA ASN A 55 -28.79 -18.56 15.93
C ASN A 55 -29.23 -20.02 16.09
N VAL A 56 -28.68 -20.69 17.08
CA VAL A 56 -28.97 -22.09 17.44
C VAL A 56 -30.49 -22.30 17.69
N PHE A 57 -31.24 -21.22 17.90
CA PHE A 57 -32.69 -21.25 18.19
C PHE A 57 -33.58 -21.48 16.95
N LEU A 58 -33.06 -21.41 15.72
CA LEU A 58 -33.86 -21.54 14.49
C LEU A 58 -33.60 -22.83 13.71
N ARG A 59 -32.81 -23.78 14.21
CA ARG A 59 -32.63 -25.09 13.58
C ARG A 59 -33.65 -26.09 14.01
N PRO A 60 -34.39 -26.72 13.08
CA PRO A 60 -35.15 -27.93 13.36
C PRO A 60 -34.18 -29.05 13.78
N THR A 61 -34.47 -29.70 14.88
CA THR A 61 -33.71 -30.81 15.46
C THR A 61 -33.53 -31.95 14.43
N GLY A 62 -32.33 -32.10 13.85
CA GLY A 62 -32.12 -33.28 12.99
C GLY A 62 -30.81 -33.43 12.28
N GLU A 63 -30.04 -32.40 12.02
CA GLU A 63 -28.79 -32.57 11.26
C GLU A 63 -27.55 -32.14 12.04
N ARG A 64 -26.87 -33.15 12.59
CA ARG A 64 -25.53 -33.01 13.18
C ARG A 64 -24.49 -32.97 12.03
N ASN A 65 -24.36 -31.83 11.41
CA ASN A 65 -23.20 -31.50 10.57
C ASN A 65 -22.41 -30.36 11.22
N ASP A 66 -22.04 -30.54 12.48
CA ASP A 66 -21.46 -29.53 13.37
C ASP A 66 -20.03 -29.11 13.01
N GLU A 67 -19.36 -29.79 12.08
CA GLU A 67 -17.95 -29.48 11.78
C GLU A 67 -17.73 -28.72 10.45
N ARG A 68 -18.71 -28.67 9.55
CA ARG A 68 -18.54 -28.03 8.23
C ARG A 68 -18.99 -26.56 8.18
N SER A 69 -19.92 -26.16 9.04
CA SER A 69 -20.37 -24.75 9.15
C SER A 69 -19.35 -23.83 9.85
N ALA A 70 -18.35 -24.41 10.51
CA ALA A 70 -17.43 -23.67 11.34
C ALA A 70 -16.34 -22.92 10.56
N LEU A 71 -16.06 -23.33 9.34
CA LEU A 71 -15.03 -22.76 8.48
C LEU A 71 -15.57 -22.69 7.04
N ASP A 72 -16.51 -21.79 6.77
CA ASP A 72 -16.92 -21.53 5.41
C ASP A 72 -16.00 -20.43 4.82
N PRO A 73 -15.02 -20.81 3.99
CA PRO A 73 -14.10 -19.84 3.38
C PRO A 73 -14.84 -18.85 2.48
N GLU A 74 -16.00 -19.27 1.93
CA GLU A 74 -16.81 -18.44 1.04
C GLU A 74 -17.50 -17.33 1.84
N ALA A 75 -17.95 -17.60 3.07
CA ALA A 75 -18.54 -16.60 3.95
C ALA A 75 -17.51 -15.54 4.34
N VAL A 76 -16.29 -15.96 4.68
CA VAL A 76 -15.20 -15.02 5.00
C VAL A 76 -14.79 -14.20 3.77
N ALA A 77 -14.70 -14.84 2.61
CA ALA A 77 -14.40 -14.13 1.36
C ALA A 77 -15.47 -13.09 1.01
N SER A 78 -16.74 -13.40 1.24
CA SER A 78 -17.86 -12.45 1.06
C SER A 78 -17.74 -11.24 1.97
N GLN A 79 -17.31 -11.41 3.21
CA GLN A 79 -17.07 -10.30 4.15
C GLN A 79 -15.88 -9.42 3.71
N VAL A 80 -14.82 -10.01 3.15
CA VAL A 80 -13.71 -9.25 2.57
C VAL A 80 -14.23 -8.38 1.41
N GLN A 81 -15.11 -8.90 0.55
CA GLN A 81 -15.69 -8.11 -0.53
C GLN A 81 -16.57 -6.95 -0.04
N LEU A 82 -17.23 -7.13 1.11
CA LEU A 82 -17.96 -6.03 1.76
C LEU A 82 -17.03 -4.92 2.23
N VAL A 83 -15.89 -5.28 2.84
CA VAL A 83 -14.85 -4.31 3.25
C VAL A 83 -14.28 -3.55 2.05
N LEU A 84 -14.13 -4.24 0.91
CA LEU A 84 -13.65 -3.65 -0.34
C LEU A 84 -14.77 -2.99 -1.17
N SER A 85 -15.98 -2.83 -0.62
CA SER A 85 -17.10 -2.22 -1.33
C SER A 85 -16.90 -0.70 -1.49
N ARG A 86 -17.39 -0.17 -2.62
CA ARG A 86 -17.34 1.27 -2.88
C ARG A 86 -18.18 2.08 -1.90
N ASP A 87 -19.29 1.52 -1.43
CA ASP A 87 -20.19 2.19 -0.50
C ASP A 87 -19.56 2.37 0.88
N LEU A 88 -18.85 1.35 1.36
CA LEU A 88 -18.07 1.46 2.60
C LEU A 88 -16.90 2.44 2.43
N ALA A 89 -16.18 2.36 1.30
CA ALA A 89 -15.08 3.26 1.01
C ALA A 89 -15.52 4.73 1.01
N ARG A 90 -16.68 5.06 0.41
CA ARG A 90 -17.24 6.42 0.43
C ARG A 90 -17.50 6.92 1.85
N LYS A 91 -18.11 6.09 2.69
CA LYS A 91 -18.37 6.45 4.09
C LYS A 91 -17.08 6.74 4.85
N VAL A 92 -16.07 5.87 4.70
CA VAL A 92 -14.76 6.05 5.36
C VAL A 92 -14.05 7.30 4.85
N ILE A 93 -14.11 7.59 3.55
CA ILE A 93 -13.54 8.79 2.93
C ILE A 93 -14.20 10.05 3.50
N GLU A 94 -15.54 10.06 3.63
CA GLU A 94 -16.31 11.18 4.15
C GLU A 94 -16.05 11.38 5.65
N GLU A 95 -16.11 10.32 6.44
CA GLU A 95 -15.91 10.34 7.89
C GLU A 95 -14.50 10.83 8.28
N ASN A 96 -13.49 10.40 7.55
CA ASN A 96 -12.09 10.80 7.78
C ASN A 96 -11.66 12.02 6.95
N LYS A 97 -12.57 12.64 6.20
CA LYS A 97 -12.31 13.81 5.33
C LYS A 97 -11.13 13.64 4.39
N LEU A 98 -10.99 12.44 3.83
CA LEU A 98 -9.84 12.11 2.99
C LEU A 98 -9.81 12.93 1.70
N ALA A 99 -10.95 13.45 1.25
CA ALA A 99 -11.04 14.33 0.08
C ALA A 99 -10.37 15.71 0.29
N GLU A 100 -10.22 16.14 1.54
CA GLU A 100 -9.55 17.40 1.88
C GLU A 100 -8.03 17.21 2.08
N ASN A 101 -7.57 15.94 2.13
CA ASN A 101 -6.18 15.61 2.37
C ASN A 101 -5.41 15.52 1.04
N PRO A 102 -4.35 16.34 0.85
CA PRO A 102 -3.54 16.32 -0.37
C PRO A 102 -2.90 14.96 -0.68
N GLU A 103 -2.77 14.10 0.32
CA GLU A 103 -2.29 12.74 0.15
C GLU A 103 -3.20 11.91 -0.78
N PHE A 104 -4.52 12.13 -0.76
CA PHE A 104 -5.52 11.37 -1.51
C PHE A 104 -5.99 12.08 -2.79
N ASP A 105 -5.91 13.40 -2.83
CA ASP A 105 -6.15 14.16 -4.07
C ASP A 105 -4.86 14.78 -4.59
N PRO A 106 -4.20 14.18 -5.58
CA PRO A 106 -2.95 14.66 -6.14
C PRO A 106 -3.07 16.04 -6.82
N VAL A 107 -4.28 16.55 -7.02
CA VAL A 107 -4.49 17.90 -7.56
C VAL A 107 -4.32 18.96 -6.47
N LEU A 108 -4.61 18.63 -5.21
CA LEU A 108 -4.39 19.52 -4.06
C LEU A 108 -2.89 19.69 -3.74
N ASP A 109 -2.09 18.64 -3.95
CA ASP A 109 -0.64 18.65 -3.69
C ASP A 109 0.18 19.24 -4.86
N GLY A 110 -0.48 19.66 -5.92
CA GLY A 110 0.15 20.04 -7.17
C GLY A 110 0.51 18.82 -8.04
N VAL A 111 0.20 18.90 -9.32
CA VAL A 111 0.44 17.79 -10.24
C VAL A 111 1.94 17.53 -10.31
N SER A 112 2.41 16.41 -9.78
CA SER A 112 3.82 16.02 -9.88
C SER A 112 4.25 16.03 -11.35
N PRO A 113 5.29 16.79 -11.73
CA PRO A 113 5.72 16.89 -13.13
C PRO A 113 6.06 15.54 -13.74
N ILE A 114 6.49 14.59 -12.92
CA ILE A 114 6.80 13.20 -13.35
C ILE A 114 5.53 12.45 -13.75
N LYS A 115 4.43 12.59 -12.97
CA LYS A 115 3.15 11.94 -13.28
C LYS A 115 2.51 12.53 -14.53
N SER A 116 2.62 13.85 -14.74
CA SER A 116 2.14 14.51 -15.95
C SER A 116 2.90 14.04 -17.18
N LEU A 117 4.21 13.84 -17.06
CA LEU A 117 5.07 13.35 -18.14
C LEU A 117 4.74 11.89 -18.49
N LEU A 118 4.49 11.04 -17.50
CA LEU A 118 4.06 9.65 -17.70
C LEU A 118 2.67 9.57 -18.34
N ALA A 119 1.73 10.44 -17.96
CA ALA A 119 0.41 10.53 -18.58
C ALA A 119 0.49 10.94 -20.07
N LEU A 120 1.45 11.79 -20.43
CA LEU A 120 1.70 12.17 -21.84
C LEU A 120 2.13 10.97 -22.71
N PHE A 121 2.84 10.00 -22.12
CA PHE A 121 3.22 8.73 -22.75
C PHE A 121 2.13 7.66 -22.70
N GLY A 122 0.93 7.99 -22.20
CA GLY A 122 -0.19 7.04 -22.09
C GLY A 122 -0.02 5.97 -21.01
N ILE A 123 0.95 6.15 -20.12
CA ILE A 123 1.24 5.24 -19.01
C ILE A 123 0.51 5.75 -17.77
N GLY A 124 -0.66 5.15 -17.47
CA GLY A 124 -1.49 5.49 -16.31
C GLY A 124 -2.79 6.20 -16.67
N ARG A 125 -3.71 6.26 -15.69
CA ARG A 125 -4.94 7.06 -15.80
C ARG A 125 -4.60 8.52 -15.58
N ASP A 126 -5.09 9.39 -16.46
CA ASP A 126 -4.92 10.83 -16.33
C ASP A 126 -5.76 11.36 -15.14
N PRO A 127 -5.15 11.84 -14.05
CA PRO A 127 -5.90 12.34 -12.90
C PRO A 127 -6.80 13.54 -13.22
N LEU A 128 -6.47 14.29 -14.29
CA LEU A 128 -7.23 15.47 -14.69
C LEU A 128 -8.54 15.12 -15.40
N ARG A 129 -8.69 13.88 -15.86
CA ARG A 129 -9.94 13.39 -16.49
C ARG A 129 -10.89 12.73 -15.52
N MET A 130 -10.45 12.50 -14.28
CA MET A 130 -11.25 11.88 -13.23
C MET A 130 -11.95 12.97 -12.40
N THR A 131 -13.13 12.68 -11.90
CA THR A 131 -13.79 13.54 -10.90
C THR A 131 -12.99 13.53 -9.59
N PRO A 132 -13.08 14.57 -8.75
CA PRO A 132 -12.41 14.60 -7.44
C PRO A 132 -12.72 13.37 -6.60
N GLU A 133 -13.99 12.95 -6.59
CA GLU A 133 -14.44 11.75 -5.86
C GLU A 133 -13.77 10.47 -6.38
N GLU A 134 -13.70 10.29 -7.70
CA GLU A 134 -13.06 9.13 -8.31
C GLU A 134 -11.55 9.07 -8.01
N ARG A 135 -10.87 10.22 -7.99
CA ARG A 135 -9.44 10.29 -7.65
C ARG A 135 -9.17 9.85 -6.22
N VAL A 136 -9.97 10.37 -5.28
CA VAL A 136 -9.84 10.02 -3.86
C VAL A 136 -10.16 8.54 -3.64
N LEU A 137 -11.20 8.03 -4.31
CA LEU A 137 -11.59 6.63 -4.22
C LEU A 137 -10.50 5.69 -4.79
N ASP A 138 -9.92 6.04 -5.93
CA ASP A 138 -8.80 5.29 -6.52
C ASP A 138 -7.56 5.32 -5.60
N ALA A 139 -7.23 6.49 -5.06
CA ALA A 139 -6.15 6.64 -4.10
C ALA A 139 -6.38 5.84 -2.80
N TYR A 140 -7.61 5.76 -2.33
CA TYR A 140 -7.99 4.96 -1.17
C TYR A 140 -7.80 3.47 -1.42
N PHE A 141 -8.33 2.93 -2.52
CA PHE A 141 -8.19 1.51 -2.85
C PHE A 141 -6.74 1.10 -3.14
N ASN A 142 -5.92 2.00 -3.67
CA ASN A 142 -4.49 1.72 -3.86
C ASN A 142 -3.70 1.60 -2.54
N ARG A 143 -4.30 2.01 -1.42
CA ARG A 143 -3.69 1.99 -0.08
C ARG A 143 -4.36 1.02 0.88
N LEU A 144 -5.55 0.54 0.53
CA LEU A 144 -6.31 -0.45 1.28
C LEU A 144 -5.99 -1.84 0.77
N THR A 145 -5.67 -2.75 1.68
CA THR A 145 -5.59 -4.18 1.41
C THR A 145 -6.42 -4.90 2.46
N ALA A 146 -7.34 -5.76 2.01
CA ALA A 146 -8.10 -6.61 2.91
C ALA A 146 -8.03 -8.04 2.42
N TYR A 147 -7.74 -8.97 3.33
CA TYR A 147 -7.66 -10.40 3.01
C TYR A 147 -8.02 -11.27 4.21
N ALA A 148 -8.51 -12.47 3.89
CA ALA A 148 -8.77 -13.49 4.89
C ALA A 148 -7.49 -14.26 5.20
N VAL A 149 -7.27 -14.57 6.47
CA VAL A 149 -6.16 -15.45 6.88
C VAL A 149 -6.56 -16.90 6.61
N ASP A 150 -5.71 -17.65 5.91
CA ASP A 150 -5.96 -19.03 5.56
C ASP A 150 -6.38 -19.88 6.77
N LYS A 151 -7.44 -20.67 6.56
CA LYS A 151 -7.99 -21.58 7.57
C LYS A 151 -8.39 -20.92 8.89
N SER A 152 -8.68 -19.62 8.85
CA SER A 152 -9.15 -18.86 10.02
C SER A 152 -10.38 -18.03 9.69
N ARG A 153 -11.03 -17.50 10.71
CA ARG A 153 -12.15 -16.55 10.58
C ARG A 153 -11.69 -15.11 10.77
N VAL A 154 -10.40 -14.88 10.53
CA VAL A 154 -9.81 -13.55 10.72
C VAL A 154 -9.68 -12.87 9.37
N ILE A 155 -10.21 -11.67 9.28
CA ILE A 155 -9.93 -10.73 8.18
C ILE A 155 -8.89 -9.75 8.69
N VAL A 156 -7.86 -9.56 7.87
CA VAL A 156 -6.85 -8.53 8.08
C VAL A 156 -7.15 -7.37 7.15
N ILE A 157 -7.22 -6.18 7.71
CA ILE A 157 -7.38 -4.92 6.98
C ILE A 157 -6.10 -4.13 7.20
N GLU A 158 -5.43 -3.78 6.10
CA GLU A 158 -4.21 -3.01 6.10
C GLU A 158 -4.44 -1.69 5.38
N PHE A 159 -4.05 -0.60 5.99
CA PHE A 159 -4.12 0.71 5.38
C PHE A 159 -2.79 1.44 5.47
N GLN A 160 -2.41 2.13 4.39
CA GLN A 160 -1.15 2.86 4.28
C GLN A 160 -1.41 4.36 4.14
N SER A 161 -0.72 5.17 4.95
CA SER A 161 -0.75 6.63 4.86
C SER A 161 0.61 7.22 5.24
N TYR A 162 0.86 8.47 4.86
CA TYR A 162 2.00 9.23 5.34
C TYR A 162 1.82 9.66 6.81
N ASP A 163 0.57 9.74 7.28
CA ASP A 163 0.22 10.02 8.66
C ASP A 163 -0.11 8.73 9.41
N PRO A 164 0.67 8.36 10.45
CA PRO A 164 0.45 7.14 11.23
C PRO A 164 -0.89 7.14 11.98
N GLU A 165 -1.38 8.31 12.43
CA GLU A 165 -2.65 8.42 13.13
C GLU A 165 -3.82 8.22 12.16
N LEU A 166 -3.73 8.76 10.96
CA LEU A 166 -4.72 8.55 9.90
C LEU A 166 -4.75 7.08 9.48
N ALA A 167 -3.58 6.45 9.30
CA ALA A 167 -3.50 5.04 8.97
C ALA A 167 -4.20 4.17 10.02
N ALA A 168 -4.03 4.48 11.31
CA ALA A 168 -4.66 3.75 12.40
C ALA A 168 -6.18 3.99 12.45
N ARG A 169 -6.66 5.21 12.25
CA ARG A 169 -8.08 5.54 12.26
C ARG A 169 -8.85 4.88 11.13
N VAL A 170 -8.26 4.85 9.95
CA VAL A 170 -8.91 4.26 8.76
C VAL A 170 -8.91 2.72 8.81
N ALA A 171 -7.88 2.11 9.42
CA ALA A 171 -7.81 0.66 9.55
C ALA A 171 -8.75 0.11 10.64
N ASN A 172 -9.06 0.87 11.69
CA ASN A 172 -9.92 0.49 12.81
C ASN A 172 -11.36 0.88 12.59
#